data_bd99e010da812060a1245969d89a9098
#
_entry.id   bd99e010da812060a1245969d89a9098
#
_cell.length_a   1.000
_cell.length_b   1.000
_cell.length_c   1.000
_cell.angle_alpha   90.00
_cell.angle_beta   90.00
_cell.angle_gamma   90.00
#
_symmetry.space_group_name_H-M   'P 1'
#
loop_
_entity.id
_entity.type
_entity.pdbx_description
1 polymer ?
#
loop_
_entity_poly.entity_id
_entity_poly.type
_entity_poly.pdbx_seq_one_letter_code
_entity_poly.pdbx_strand_id
1 'polypeptide(L)'
;MYKRQVIKPAGKEFITPITLSALTSKPVISEFFSQRDGTWHSHVDLGLWADAMVIAPATAATIGKMAHGVADNMLVTTYLSMKVPVFVAPAMDLDMFAHPSTQHNLDILRSYGNHIIEPASGELASHLVGKGRMEEPEKIIEVLEAFFARQQDLAGRKIVITAGPTYEKIDPVRFIGNYSSGKMGYALAEACASR
;
A
#
# COMPACT_ATOMS: atom_id res chain seq x y z
N MET A 1 2.66 -8.72 12.29
CA MET A 1 2.37 -8.25 10.92
C MET A 1 2.39 -9.44 9.96
N TYR A 2 1.33 -9.66 9.18
CA TYR A 2 1.30 -10.68 8.13
C TYR A 2 1.84 -10.09 6.83
N LYS A 3 2.63 -10.87 6.08
CA LYS A 3 3.20 -10.41 4.81
C LYS A 3 3.08 -11.47 3.72
N ARG A 4 2.86 -11.01 2.49
CA ARG A 4 2.95 -11.78 1.26
C ARG A 4 3.94 -11.08 0.33
N GLN A 5 4.69 -11.83 -0.43
CA GLN A 5 5.77 -11.30 -1.26
C GLN A 5 5.52 -11.58 -2.72
N VAL A 6 5.73 -10.53 -3.52
CA VAL A 6 5.72 -10.62 -4.98
C VAL A 6 7.10 -10.20 -5.48
N ILE A 7 7.73 -11.04 -6.28
CA ILE A 7 9.02 -10.75 -6.89
C ILE A 7 8.90 -10.70 -8.42
N LYS A 8 9.53 -9.70 -9.04
CA LYS A 8 9.61 -9.65 -10.50
C LYS A 8 10.55 -10.73 -11.05
N PRO A 9 10.36 -11.18 -12.32
CA PRO A 9 11.28 -12.14 -12.93
C PRO A 9 12.75 -11.75 -12.78
N ALA A 10 13.13 -10.51 -13.12
CA ALA A 10 14.49 -10.01 -12.94
C ALA A 10 14.99 -9.96 -11.49
N GLY A 11 14.10 -9.92 -10.50
CA GLY A 11 14.48 -9.95 -9.08
C GLY A 11 15.01 -11.31 -8.65
N LYS A 12 14.63 -12.39 -9.35
CA LYS A 12 15.08 -13.75 -9.06
C LYS A 12 16.59 -13.95 -9.33
N GLU A 13 17.17 -13.10 -10.16
CA GLU A 13 18.62 -13.12 -10.46
C GLU A 13 19.45 -12.60 -9.26
N PHE A 14 18.84 -11.81 -8.38
CA PHE A 14 19.50 -11.24 -7.20
C PHE A 14 19.21 -12.04 -5.93
N ILE A 15 17.97 -12.49 -5.75
CA ILE A 15 17.55 -13.29 -4.60
C ILE A 15 16.51 -14.32 -5.04
N THR A 16 16.70 -15.56 -4.65
CA THR A 16 15.79 -16.62 -5.07
C THR A 16 14.48 -16.60 -4.28
N PRO A 17 13.35 -17.01 -4.89
CA PRO A 17 12.09 -17.21 -4.17
C PRO A 17 12.21 -18.16 -2.98
N ILE A 18 13.10 -19.17 -3.07
CA ILE A 18 13.36 -20.12 -1.98
C ILE A 18 13.97 -19.40 -0.78
N THR A 19 14.98 -18.55 -1.00
CA THR A 19 15.60 -17.77 0.08
C THR A 19 14.57 -16.87 0.78
N LEU A 20 13.78 -16.13 0.01
CA LEU A 20 12.74 -15.28 0.57
C LEU A 20 11.67 -16.09 1.32
N SER A 21 11.26 -17.23 0.78
CA SER A 21 10.30 -18.12 1.42
C SER A 21 10.83 -18.70 2.74
N ALA A 22 12.11 -19.08 2.78
CA ALA A 22 12.76 -19.58 4.00
C ALA A 22 12.79 -18.49 5.09
N LEU A 23 13.17 -17.26 4.73
CA LEU A 23 13.25 -16.13 5.67
C LEU A 23 11.88 -15.69 6.20
N THR A 24 10.84 -15.83 5.42
CA THR A 24 9.51 -15.28 5.74
C THR A 24 8.48 -16.32 6.13
N SER A 25 8.81 -17.61 5.95
CA SER A 25 7.89 -18.75 6.14
C SER A 25 6.61 -18.63 5.31
N LYS A 26 6.69 -17.95 4.15
CA LYS A 26 5.56 -17.73 3.24
C LYS A 26 6.01 -17.94 1.79
N PRO A 27 5.12 -18.47 0.93
CA PRO A 27 5.42 -18.60 -0.49
C PRO A 27 5.62 -17.22 -1.14
N VAL A 28 6.52 -17.18 -2.13
CA VAL A 28 6.81 -15.98 -2.91
C VAL A 28 6.17 -16.11 -4.28
N ILE A 29 5.37 -15.13 -4.65
CA ILE A 29 4.66 -15.08 -5.92
C ILE A 29 5.54 -14.35 -6.95
N SER A 30 5.76 -14.96 -8.10
CA SER A 30 6.56 -14.35 -9.17
C SER A 30 5.88 -14.34 -10.52
N GLU A 31 4.98 -15.28 -10.74
CA GLU A 31 4.29 -15.49 -12.01
C GLU A 31 2.78 -15.51 -11.79
N PHE A 32 2.02 -15.24 -12.86
CA PHE A 32 0.56 -15.34 -12.83
C PHE A 32 0.10 -16.79 -12.64
N PHE A 33 0.80 -17.73 -13.24
CA PHE A 33 0.47 -19.15 -13.19
C PHE A 33 1.49 -19.90 -12.34
N SER A 34 1.03 -20.68 -11.39
CA SER A 34 1.89 -21.47 -10.52
C SER A 34 2.42 -22.72 -11.22
N GLN A 35 1.59 -23.35 -12.03
CA GLN A 35 1.88 -24.58 -12.80
C GLN A 35 1.14 -24.53 -14.12
N ARG A 36 1.38 -25.54 -15.01
CA ARG A 36 0.68 -25.66 -16.31
C ARG A 36 -0.69 -26.35 -16.20
N ASP A 37 -1.21 -26.47 -15.00
CA ASP A 37 -2.48 -27.14 -14.66
C ASP A 37 -3.69 -26.17 -14.62
N GLY A 38 -3.48 -24.90 -14.97
CA GLY A 38 -4.50 -23.86 -14.89
C GLY A 38 -4.64 -23.17 -13.54
N THR A 39 -3.85 -23.56 -12.54
CA THR A 39 -3.79 -22.80 -11.26
C THR A 39 -3.08 -21.48 -11.46
N TRP A 40 -3.67 -20.41 -10.95
CA TRP A 40 -3.15 -19.06 -11.10
C TRP A 40 -3.17 -18.29 -9.76
N HIS A 41 -2.27 -17.32 -9.66
CA HIS A 41 -2.23 -16.42 -8.52
C HIS A 41 -3.10 -15.21 -8.79
N SER A 42 -4.12 -15.02 -7.95
CA SER A 42 -5.03 -13.88 -8.06
C SER A 42 -4.36 -12.61 -7.52
N HIS A 43 -4.07 -11.67 -8.42
CA HIS A 43 -3.63 -10.33 -8.05
C HIS A 43 -4.75 -9.54 -7.33
N VAL A 44 -6.01 -9.84 -7.65
CA VAL A 44 -7.17 -9.24 -6.97
C VAL A 44 -7.23 -9.65 -5.52
N ASP A 45 -7.02 -10.96 -5.22
CA ASP A 45 -7.02 -11.45 -3.84
C ASP A 45 -5.88 -10.84 -3.01
N LEU A 46 -4.74 -10.58 -3.63
CA LEU A 46 -3.65 -9.84 -2.98
C LEU A 46 -4.07 -8.40 -2.67
N GLY A 47 -4.75 -7.74 -3.61
CA GLY A 47 -5.26 -6.38 -3.43
C GLY A 47 -6.33 -6.27 -2.34
N LEU A 48 -7.19 -7.29 -2.22
CA LEU A 48 -8.24 -7.32 -1.20
C LEU A 48 -7.70 -7.73 0.18
N TRP A 49 -6.63 -8.52 0.22
CA TRP A 49 -6.03 -9.01 1.47
C TRP A 49 -5.12 -7.96 2.14
N ALA A 50 -4.48 -7.10 1.37
CA ALA A 50 -3.44 -6.19 1.88
C ALA A 50 -4.05 -4.96 2.56
N ASP A 51 -3.43 -4.51 3.65
CA ASP A 51 -3.68 -3.21 4.30
C ASP A 51 -2.73 -2.13 3.76
N ALA A 52 -1.60 -2.53 3.18
CA ALA A 52 -0.65 -1.67 2.48
C ALA A 52 0.19 -2.47 1.48
N MET A 53 0.71 -1.79 0.45
CA MET A 53 1.70 -2.35 -0.45
C MET A 53 3.00 -1.57 -0.35
N VAL A 54 4.12 -2.28 -0.20
CA VAL A 54 5.47 -1.69 -0.19
C VAL A 54 6.25 -2.24 -1.36
N ILE A 55 6.79 -1.37 -2.20
CA ILE A 55 7.63 -1.73 -3.35
C ILE A 55 9.06 -1.28 -3.05
N ALA A 56 9.87 -2.22 -2.59
CA ALA A 56 11.24 -2.00 -2.14
C ALA A 56 12.17 -3.15 -2.60
N PRO A 57 13.13 -2.89 -3.48
CA PRO A 57 13.37 -1.64 -4.20
C PRO A 57 12.43 -1.44 -5.42
N ALA A 58 12.15 -0.17 -5.76
CA ALA A 58 11.50 0.22 -6.99
C ALA A 58 12.52 0.76 -7.99
N THR A 59 12.80 0.00 -9.06
CA THR A 59 13.68 0.44 -10.14
C THR A 59 12.99 1.44 -11.07
N ALA A 60 13.74 2.22 -11.85
CA ALA A 60 13.20 3.15 -12.84
C ALA A 60 12.19 2.48 -13.79
N ALA A 61 12.46 1.25 -14.23
CA ALA A 61 11.55 0.47 -15.08
C ALA A 61 10.23 0.14 -14.35
N THR A 62 10.28 -0.17 -13.05
CA THR A 62 9.08 -0.43 -12.26
C THR A 62 8.26 0.83 -12.09
N ILE A 63 8.91 1.94 -11.71
CA ILE A 63 8.28 3.27 -11.55
C ILE A 63 7.60 3.70 -12.84
N GLY A 64 8.29 3.60 -13.99
CA GLY A 64 7.73 3.94 -15.29
C GLY A 64 6.51 3.08 -15.67
N LYS A 65 6.58 1.76 -15.44
CA LYS A 65 5.44 0.86 -15.70
C LYS A 65 4.24 1.16 -14.80
N MET A 66 4.47 1.45 -13.54
CA MET A 66 3.41 1.84 -12.60
C MET A 66 2.76 3.15 -13.00
N ALA A 67 3.56 4.17 -13.33
CA ALA A 67 3.08 5.48 -13.73
C ALA A 67 2.21 5.45 -14.99
N HIS A 68 2.50 4.52 -15.91
CA HIS A 68 1.80 4.40 -17.20
C HIS A 68 0.88 3.17 -17.28
N GLY A 69 0.69 2.42 -16.20
CA GLY A 69 -0.24 1.28 -16.15
C GLY A 69 0.17 0.08 -17.01
N VAL A 70 1.47 -0.14 -17.23
CA VAL A 70 1.98 -1.25 -18.06
C VAL A 70 2.05 -2.53 -17.22
N ALA A 71 0.96 -3.29 -17.23
CA ALA A 71 0.74 -4.49 -16.43
C ALA A 71 1.34 -5.76 -17.07
N ASP A 72 2.62 -5.78 -17.34
CA ASP A 72 3.33 -6.88 -18.00
C ASP A 72 3.92 -7.91 -17.03
N ASN A 73 3.73 -7.75 -15.73
CA ASN A 73 4.23 -8.65 -14.69
C ASN A 73 3.33 -8.62 -13.46
N MET A 74 3.46 -9.65 -12.62
CA MET A 74 2.62 -9.85 -11.45
C MET A 74 2.66 -8.66 -10.46
N LEU A 75 3.81 -7.99 -10.29
CA LEU A 75 3.96 -6.87 -9.37
C LEU A 75 3.11 -5.68 -9.82
N VAL A 76 3.25 -5.24 -11.08
CA VAL A 76 2.52 -4.07 -11.59
C VAL A 76 1.03 -4.37 -11.71
N THR A 77 0.65 -5.59 -12.09
CA THR A 77 -0.76 -6.00 -12.13
C THR A 77 -1.37 -5.98 -10.72
N THR A 78 -0.64 -6.46 -9.72
CA THR A 78 -1.09 -6.39 -8.32
C THR A 78 -1.21 -4.92 -7.88
N TYR A 79 -0.21 -4.08 -8.19
CA TYR A 79 -0.26 -2.65 -7.89
C TYR A 79 -1.52 -1.97 -8.45
N LEU A 80 -1.87 -2.24 -9.71
CA LEU A 80 -3.06 -1.65 -10.34
C LEU A 80 -4.38 -2.14 -9.72
N SER A 81 -4.35 -3.22 -8.95
CA SER A 81 -5.51 -3.76 -8.23
C SER A 81 -5.59 -3.28 -6.77
N MET A 82 -4.59 -2.51 -6.30
CA MET A 82 -4.54 -2.04 -4.91
C MET A 82 -5.55 -0.92 -4.67
N LYS A 83 -6.24 -1.02 -3.53
CA LYS A 83 -7.14 0.02 -3.00
C LYS A 83 -6.62 0.60 -1.69
N VAL A 84 -5.46 0.14 -1.26
CA VAL A 84 -4.81 0.49 0.00
C VAL A 84 -3.59 1.39 -0.28
N PRO A 85 -3.05 2.06 0.75
CA PRO A 85 -1.85 2.88 0.59
C PRO A 85 -0.69 2.10 -0.03
N VAL A 86 -0.01 2.72 -1.00
CA VAL A 86 1.16 2.14 -1.67
C VAL A 86 2.38 2.99 -1.38
N PHE A 87 3.43 2.34 -0.89
CA PHE A 87 4.72 2.95 -0.58
C PHE A 87 5.76 2.48 -1.59
N VAL A 88 6.50 3.42 -2.15
CA VAL A 88 7.48 3.16 -3.20
C VAL A 88 8.84 3.64 -2.73
N ALA A 89 9.81 2.73 -2.62
CA ALA A 89 11.20 3.03 -2.27
C ALA A 89 12.09 2.92 -3.52
N PRO A 90 12.41 4.03 -4.20
CA PRO A 90 13.24 4.03 -5.39
C PRO A 90 14.67 3.52 -5.11
N ALA A 91 15.23 2.79 -6.09
CA ALA A 91 16.64 2.40 -6.07
C ALA A 91 17.17 2.35 -7.51
N MET A 92 18.15 3.19 -7.81
CA MET A 92 18.80 3.26 -9.12
C MET A 92 20.07 4.12 -9.03
N ASP A 93 20.85 4.13 -10.10
CA ASP A 93 22.00 5.03 -10.19
C ASP A 93 21.59 6.52 -10.12
N LEU A 94 22.51 7.38 -9.67
CA LEU A 94 22.24 8.80 -9.41
C LEU A 94 21.73 9.54 -10.64
N ASP A 95 22.32 9.30 -11.82
CA ASP A 95 21.91 9.95 -13.07
C ASP A 95 20.54 9.46 -13.53
N MET A 96 20.24 8.17 -13.34
CA MET A 96 18.92 7.61 -13.59
C MET A 96 17.87 8.20 -12.66
N PHE A 97 18.21 8.43 -11.39
CA PHE A 97 17.29 9.05 -10.44
C PHE A 97 17.05 10.53 -10.79
N ALA A 98 18.10 11.26 -11.15
CA ALA A 98 18.02 12.67 -11.55
C ALA A 98 17.36 12.88 -12.93
N HIS A 99 17.25 11.82 -13.74
CA HIS A 99 16.73 11.94 -15.10
C HIS A 99 15.30 12.50 -15.12
N PRO A 100 14.99 13.48 -15.98
CA PRO A 100 13.67 14.14 -16.01
C PRO A 100 12.49 13.16 -16.13
N SER A 101 12.63 12.08 -16.92
CA SER A 101 11.56 11.08 -17.03
C SER A 101 11.32 10.32 -15.74
N THR A 102 12.36 10.04 -14.95
CA THR A 102 12.21 9.39 -13.65
C THR A 102 11.50 10.29 -12.66
N GLN A 103 11.90 11.56 -12.58
CA GLN A 103 11.26 12.55 -11.72
C GLN A 103 9.79 12.75 -12.12
N HIS A 104 9.52 12.89 -13.42
CA HIS A 104 8.14 13.00 -13.92
C HIS A 104 7.29 11.78 -13.56
N ASN A 105 7.81 10.57 -13.71
CA ASN A 105 7.10 9.35 -13.33
C ASN A 105 6.84 9.27 -11.82
N LEU A 106 7.77 9.73 -10.99
CA LEU A 106 7.56 9.84 -9.55
C LEU A 106 6.46 10.86 -9.21
N ASP A 107 6.39 11.98 -9.91
CA ASP A 107 5.34 12.98 -9.73
C ASP A 107 3.96 12.44 -10.15
N ILE A 108 3.89 11.66 -11.23
CA ILE A 108 2.68 10.94 -11.61
C ILE A 108 2.25 9.99 -10.48
N LEU A 109 3.17 9.20 -9.93
CA LEU A 109 2.84 8.28 -8.83
C LEU A 109 2.37 9.04 -7.57
N ARG A 110 2.98 10.19 -7.25
CA ARG A 110 2.51 11.06 -6.16
C ARG A 110 1.09 11.57 -6.42
N SER A 111 0.78 11.94 -7.67
CA SER A 111 -0.57 12.40 -8.06
C SER A 111 -1.63 11.30 -7.94
N TYR A 112 -1.24 10.03 -8.04
CA TYR A 112 -2.10 8.86 -7.79
C TYR A 112 -2.27 8.53 -6.30
N GLY A 113 -1.64 9.31 -5.40
CA GLY A 113 -1.69 9.10 -3.96
C GLY A 113 -0.67 8.10 -3.43
N ASN A 114 0.33 7.70 -4.22
CA ASN A 114 1.40 6.84 -3.73
C ASN A 114 2.39 7.61 -2.86
N HIS A 115 2.87 6.97 -1.81
CA HIS A 115 3.86 7.51 -0.88
C HIS A 115 5.26 7.17 -1.38
N ILE A 116 6.00 8.18 -1.83
CA ILE A 116 7.38 7.99 -2.27
C ILE A 116 8.29 8.12 -1.05
N ILE A 117 9.04 7.05 -0.75
CA ILE A 117 10.09 7.06 0.25
C ILE A 117 11.36 7.52 -0.45
N GLU A 118 11.84 8.71 -0.08
CA GLU A 118 12.99 9.31 -0.74
C GLU A 118 14.22 8.41 -0.60
N PRO A 119 14.97 8.18 -1.69
CA PRO A 119 16.18 7.38 -1.62
C PRO A 119 17.27 8.08 -0.79
N ALA A 120 18.05 7.26 -0.09
CA ALA A 120 19.20 7.74 0.66
C ALA A 120 20.34 8.18 -0.27
N SER A 121 21.25 8.99 0.26
CA SER A 121 22.54 9.30 -0.36
C SER A 121 23.60 8.37 0.18
N GLY A 122 24.46 7.86 -0.70
CA GLY A 122 25.56 6.99 -0.33
C GLY A 122 26.27 6.41 -1.54
N GLU A 123 27.16 5.47 -1.32
CA GLU A 123 27.80 4.73 -2.39
C GLU A 123 26.79 3.82 -3.09
N LEU A 124 26.79 3.85 -4.41
CA LEU A 124 25.95 3.06 -5.30
C LEU A 124 26.70 1.85 -5.86
N ALA A 125 26.02 0.93 -6.49
CA ALA A 125 26.66 -0.24 -7.14
C ALA A 125 27.63 0.16 -8.27
N SER A 126 27.50 1.34 -8.81
CA SER A 126 28.43 1.97 -9.78
C SER A 126 29.68 2.56 -9.14
N HIS A 127 29.85 2.47 -7.82
CA HIS A 127 30.89 3.15 -7.01
C HIS A 127 30.80 4.67 -7.02
N LEU A 128 29.76 5.25 -7.61
CA LEU A 128 29.48 6.67 -7.49
C LEU A 128 28.78 6.94 -6.14
N VAL A 129 28.96 8.16 -5.64
CA VAL A 129 28.33 8.59 -4.38
C VAL A 129 27.28 9.64 -4.70
N GLY A 130 26.04 9.35 -4.31
CA GLY A 130 24.93 10.27 -4.56
C GLY A 130 23.59 9.76 -4.12
N LYS A 131 22.52 10.48 -4.46
CA LYS A 131 21.15 10.13 -4.18
C LYS A 131 20.66 9.07 -5.17
N GLY A 132 20.17 7.95 -4.68
CA GLY A 132 19.68 6.84 -5.54
C GLY A 132 19.69 5.48 -4.85
N ARG A 133 20.35 5.37 -3.68
CA ARG A 133 20.32 4.16 -2.86
C ARG A 133 18.95 4.01 -2.20
N MET A 134 18.39 2.81 -2.24
CA MET A 134 17.16 2.53 -1.48
C MET A 134 17.35 2.93 -0.01
N GLU A 135 16.35 3.54 0.57
CA GLU A 135 16.37 3.86 2.01
C GLU A 135 16.49 2.57 2.85
N GLU A 136 17.09 2.68 4.02
CA GLU A 136 17.33 1.54 4.89
C GLU A 136 16.00 0.90 5.34
N PRO A 137 15.92 -0.44 5.45
CA PRO A 137 14.69 -1.15 5.81
C PRO A 137 14.05 -0.65 7.10
N GLU A 138 14.85 -0.31 8.09
CA GLU A 138 14.40 0.21 9.39
C GLU A 138 13.63 1.53 9.22
N LYS A 139 14.15 2.44 8.40
CA LYS A 139 13.49 3.72 8.11
C LYS A 139 12.22 3.55 7.27
N ILE A 140 12.21 2.58 6.35
CA ILE A 140 10.99 2.22 5.61
C ILE A 140 9.91 1.78 6.60
N ILE A 141 10.25 0.96 7.60
CA ILE A 141 9.32 0.52 8.64
C ILE A 141 8.85 1.70 9.49
N GLU A 142 9.74 2.61 9.92
CA GLU A 142 9.36 3.82 10.66
C GLU A 142 8.34 4.67 9.89
N VAL A 143 8.50 4.83 8.57
CA VAL A 143 7.54 5.55 7.71
C VAL A 143 6.16 4.88 7.72
N LEU A 144 6.13 3.55 7.62
CA LEU A 144 4.88 2.79 7.69
C LEU A 144 4.20 2.92 9.05
N GLU A 145 4.96 2.74 10.14
CA GLU A 145 4.45 2.88 11.51
C GLU A 145 3.90 4.28 11.77
N ALA A 146 4.62 5.31 11.36
CA ALA A 146 4.16 6.69 11.48
C ALA A 146 2.89 6.97 10.66
N PHE A 147 2.75 6.35 9.48
CA PHE A 147 1.56 6.47 8.65
C PHE A 147 0.35 5.86 9.34
N PHE A 148 0.47 4.63 9.83
CA PHE A 148 -0.65 3.93 10.48
C PHE A 148 -0.94 4.49 11.88
N ALA A 149 0.06 4.98 12.62
CA ALA A 149 -0.16 5.65 13.91
C ALA A 149 -0.99 6.92 13.76
N ARG A 150 -0.81 7.68 12.68
CA ARG A 150 -1.61 8.89 12.41
C ARG A 150 -3.11 8.60 12.16
N GLN A 151 -3.45 7.39 11.74
CA GLN A 151 -4.84 6.99 11.53
C GLN A 151 -5.55 6.58 12.82
N GLN A 152 -4.82 6.46 13.93
CA GLN A 152 -5.36 6.10 15.25
C GLN A 152 -5.45 7.32 16.19
N ASP A 153 -5.87 8.46 15.67
CA ASP A 153 -5.98 9.73 16.42
C ASP A 153 -7.06 9.70 17.51
N LEU A 154 -7.96 8.73 17.45
CA LEU A 154 -9.01 8.50 18.45
C LEU A 154 -8.67 7.38 19.45
N ALA A 155 -7.48 6.77 19.34
CA ALA A 155 -7.05 5.70 20.24
C ALA A 155 -7.13 6.15 21.71
N GLY A 156 -7.78 5.34 22.57
CA GLY A 156 -8.01 5.65 23.98
C GLY A 156 -9.04 6.75 24.27
N ARG A 157 -9.67 7.33 23.26
CA ARG A 157 -10.76 8.29 23.44
C ARG A 157 -12.09 7.57 23.63
N LYS A 158 -12.91 8.05 24.56
CA LYS A 158 -14.28 7.58 24.75
C LYS A 158 -15.22 8.48 23.96
N ILE A 159 -15.88 7.92 22.97
CA ILE A 159 -16.77 8.66 22.06
C ILE A 159 -18.18 8.11 22.23
N VAL A 160 -19.16 8.98 22.46
CA VAL A 160 -20.57 8.63 22.49
C VAL A 160 -21.20 9.13 21.19
N ILE A 161 -21.84 8.23 20.47
CA ILE A 161 -22.50 8.53 19.21
C ILE A 161 -23.98 8.17 19.35
N THR A 162 -24.85 9.14 19.09
CA THR A 162 -26.30 8.91 19.02
C THR A 162 -26.68 8.57 17.59
N ALA A 163 -27.49 7.53 17.43
CA ALA A 163 -27.95 7.07 16.12
C ALA A 163 -29.43 6.63 16.20
N GLY A 164 -30.18 6.88 15.13
CA GLY A 164 -31.57 6.48 15.02
C GLY A 164 -32.55 7.62 15.11
N PRO A 165 -33.84 7.30 15.06
CA PRO A 165 -34.92 8.29 15.19
C PRO A 165 -35.09 8.77 16.63
N THR A 166 -35.57 10.00 16.80
CA THR A 166 -36.05 10.54 18.08
C THR A 166 -37.54 10.62 18.06
N TYR A 167 -38.15 10.34 19.22
CA TYR A 167 -39.59 10.43 19.43
C TYR A 167 -39.89 11.28 20.65
N GLU A 168 -40.71 12.30 20.46
CA GLU A 168 -41.21 13.15 21.53
C GLU A 168 -42.70 12.88 21.74
N LYS A 169 -43.07 12.42 22.94
CA LYS A 169 -44.47 12.11 23.26
C LYS A 169 -45.28 13.36 23.41
N ILE A 170 -46.45 13.43 22.72
CA ILE A 170 -47.47 14.47 22.89
C ILE A 170 -48.43 13.98 23.97
N ASP A 171 -48.90 12.75 23.90
CA ASP A 171 -49.80 12.11 24.84
C ASP A 171 -49.54 10.57 24.85
N PRO A 172 -50.28 9.75 25.60
CA PRO A 172 -50.07 8.30 25.65
C PRO A 172 -50.16 7.58 24.29
N VAL A 173 -50.77 8.20 23.28
CA VAL A 173 -51.05 7.58 21.97
C VAL A 173 -50.25 8.24 20.84
N ARG A 174 -50.01 9.56 20.93
CA ARG A 174 -49.39 10.33 19.85
C ARG A 174 -47.97 10.78 20.18
N PHE A 175 -47.14 10.85 19.19
CA PHE A 175 -45.76 11.35 19.29
C PHE A 175 -45.35 12.09 18.02
N ILE A 176 -44.37 12.98 18.15
CA ILE A 176 -43.62 13.56 17.04
C ILE A 176 -42.34 12.78 16.89
N GLY A 177 -42.01 12.33 15.68
CA GLY A 177 -40.78 11.61 15.37
C GLY A 177 -40.24 11.99 14.03
N ASN A 178 -38.98 11.55 13.74
CA ASN A 178 -38.36 11.71 12.45
C ASN A 178 -38.10 10.34 11.80
N TYR A 179 -37.96 10.33 10.47
CA TYR A 179 -37.67 9.13 9.70
C TYR A 179 -36.18 8.79 9.62
N SER A 180 -35.37 9.16 10.62
CA SER A 180 -33.95 8.87 10.63
C SER A 180 -33.72 7.36 10.67
N SER A 181 -32.96 6.85 9.70
CA SER A 181 -32.54 5.44 9.66
C SER A 181 -31.32 5.14 10.55
N GLY A 182 -30.71 6.17 11.16
CA GLY A 182 -29.47 6.00 11.93
C GLY A 182 -28.20 5.80 11.09
N LYS A 183 -28.28 5.70 9.77
CA LYS A 183 -27.14 5.37 8.91
C LYS A 183 -25.91 6.26 9.13
N MET A 184 -26.13 7.57 9.34
CA MET A 184 -25.03 8.50 9.61
C MET A 184 -24.32 8.18 10.94
N GLY A 185 -25.10 7.91 12.01
CA GLY A 185 -24.52 7.55 13.31
C GLY A 185 -23.75 6.22 13.26
N TYR A 186 -24.24 5.23 12.52
CA TYR A 186 -23.51 3.98 12.31
C TYR A 186 -22.22 4.22 11.53
N ALA A 187 -22.23 4.99 10.44
CA ALA A 187 -21.04 5.33 9.67
C ALA A 187 -20.01 6.10 10.52
N LEU A 188 -20.46 7.00 11.38
CA LEU A 188 -19.58 7.69 12.33
C LEU A 188 -18.98 6.73 13.36
N ALA A 189 -19.77 5.77 13.86
CA ALA A 189 -19.27 4.78 14.81
C ALA A 189 -18.20 3.87 14.19
N GLU A 190 -18.40 3.40 12.96
CA GLU A 190 -17.41 2.65 12.21
C GLU A 190 -16.14 3.48 11.96
N ALA A 191 -16.29 4.72 11.53
CA ALA A 191 -15.15 5.62 11.30
C ALA A 191 -14.37 5.90 12.59
N CYS A 192 -15.06 6.09 13.73
CA CYS A 192 -14.39 6.29 15.02
C CYS A 192 -13.71 5.02 15.53
N ALA A 193 -14.30 3.84 15.30
CA ALA A 193 -13.71 2.55 15.72
C ALA A 193 -12.45 2.19 14.92
N SER A 194 -12.33 2.68 13.71
CA SER A 194 -11.18 2.46 12.83
C SER A 194 -10.03 3.46 13.04
N ARG A 195 -10.22 4.46 13.85
CA ARG A 195 -9.27 5.55 14.16
C ARG A 195 -8.83 5.53 15.61
#